data_2785d6ca41eba098d9bd2433423fab1d
#
_entry.id   2785d6ca41eba098d9bd2433423fab1d
#
_cell.length_a   1.000
_cell.length_b   1.000
_cell.length_c   1.000
_cell.angle_alpha   90.00
_cell.angle_beta   90.00
_cell.angle_gamma   90.00
#
_symmetry.space_group_name_H-M   'P 1'
#
loop_
_entity.id
_entity.type
_entity.pdbx_description
1 polymer ?
#
loop_
_entity_poly.entity_id
_entity_poly.type
_entity_poly.pdbx_seq_one_letter_code
_entity_poly.pdbx_strand_id
1 'polypeptide(L)'
;MKAKGSVTAYIAAQPPPARATLRRVRSVLRKALPGAEEVISYGIPAYRLEGRRVIYFAGWKKHYSIYPAGSRLIAAFEKELEPYEYNDKGTIRFSLDEPVPARLLARIAKFRAKEEAERATLRATARKKRIRA
;
A
#
# COMPACT_ATOMS: atom_id res chain seq x y z
N MET A 1 3.69 -22.77 10.19
CA MET A 1 2.75 -22.87 9.21
C MET A 1 1.94 -21.66 9.00
N LYS A 2 1.08 -21.36 9.89
CA LYS A 2 0.27 -20.16 9.76
C LYS A 2 1.09 -18.91 9.63
N ALA A 3 2.26 -18.91 10.23
CA ALA A 3 3.16 -17.77 10.19
C ALA A 3 3.59 -17.40 8.79
N LYS A 4 3.63 -18.35 7.86
CA LYS A 4 4.05 -18.06 6.49
C LYS A 4 3.13 -17.12 5.75
N GLY A 5 1.83 -17.14 6.11
CA GLY A 5 0.86 -16.31 5.42
C GLY A 5 0.49 -15.05 6.17
N SER A 6 1.26 -14.65 7.17
CA SER A 6 0.91 -13.49 7.97
C SER A 6 1.89 -12.33 7.79
N VAL A 7 1.38 -11.12 7.98
CA VAL A 7 2.20 -9.91 7.94
C VAL A 7 3.21 -9.94 9.08
N THR A 8 2.82 -10.44 10.25
CA THR A 8 3.74 -10.60 11.37
C THR A 8 4.94 -11.46 11.00
N ALA A 9 4.69 -12.61 10.36
CA ALA A 9 5.76 -13.50 9.92
C ALA A 9 6.63 -12.86 8.85
N TYR A 10 6.01 -12.14 7.92
CA TYR A 10 6.74 -11.45 6.87
C TYR A 10 7.76 -10.47 7.47
N ILE A 11 7.32 -9.66 8.43
CA ILE A 11 8.20 -8.68 9.07
C ILE A 11 9.28 -9.38 9.89
N ALA A 12 8.92 -10.45 10.60
CA ALA A 12 9.89 -11.18 11.41
C ALA A 12 11.01 -11.79 10.57
N ALA A 13 10.72 -12.11 9.31
CA ALA A 13 11.71 -12.68 8.41
C ALA A 13 12.63 -11.65 7.78
N GLN A 14 12.38 -10.36 7.98
CA GLN A 14 13.21 -9.30 7.42
C GLN A 14 14.47 -9.10 8.25
N PRO A 15 15.54 -8.53 7.66
CA PRO A 15 16.75 -8.20 8.43
C PRO A 15 16.40 -7.30 9.62
N PRO A 16 17.11 -7.45 10.75
CA PRO A 16 16.80 -6.66 11.95
C PRO A 16 16.62 -5.16 11.74
N PRO A 17 17.49 -4.48 10.96
CA PRO A 17 17.31 -3.04 10.77
C PRO A 17 15.98 -2.66 10.13
N ALA A 18 15.42 -3.55 9.31
CA ALA A 18 14.16 -3.25 8.63
C ALA A 18 12.94 -3.50 9.51
N ARG A 19 13.06 -4.37 10.51
CA ARG A 19 11.88 -4.81 11.27
C ARG A 19 11.13 -3.69 11.96
N ALA A 20 11.86 -2.82 12.66
CA ALA A 20 11.23 -1.72 13.40
C ALA A 20 10.53 -0.77 12.44
N THR A 21 11.19 -0.45 11.33
CA THR A 21 10.62 0.43 10.31
C THR A 21 9.34 -0.17 9.73
N LEU A 22 9.38 -1.45 9.39
CA LEU A 22 8.22 -2.11 8.79
C LEU A 22 7.06 -2.24 9.77
N ARG A 23 7.34 -2.43 11.06
CA ARG A 23 6.29 -2.42 12.08
C ARG A 23 5.63 -1.05 12.15
N ARG A 24 6.42 0.00 12.00
CA ARG A 24 5.89 1.36 11.99
C ARG A 24 5.00 1.58 10.76
N VAL A 25 5.47 1.16 9.59
CA VAL A 25 4.69 1.25 8.36
C VAL A 25 3.37 0.50 8.52
N ARG A 26 3.43 -0.72 9.05
CA ARG A 26 2.24 -1.51 9.32
C ARG A 26 1.24 -0.77 10.21
N SER A 27 1.73 -0.19 11.28
CA SER A 27 0.88 0.54 12.21
C SER A 27 0.18 1.71 11.54
N VAL A 28 0.93 2.47 10.73
CA VAL A 28 0.39 3.62 10.03
C VAL A 28 -0.71 3.19 9.06
N LEU A 29 -0.46 2.16 8.27
CA LEU A 29 -1.43 1.70 7.27
C LEU A 29 -2.68 1.12 7.92
N ARG A 30 -2.53 0.39 9.01
CA ARG A 30 -3.69 -0.15 9.72
C ARG A 30 -4.58 0.95 10.27
N LYS A 31 -3.98 2.01 10.82
CA LYS A 31 -4.73 3.14 11.33
C LYS A 31 -5.42 3.92 10.22
N ALA A 32 -4.74 4.05 9.08
CA ALA A 32 -5.28 4.80 7.96
C ALA A 32 -6.44 4.09 7.27
N LEU A 33 -6.49 2.75 7.38
CA LEU A 33 -7.48 1.94 6.68
C LEU A 33 -8.27 1.09 7.70
N PRO A 34 -9.10 1.73 8.54
CA PRO A 34 -9.88 0.95 9.50
C PRO A 34 -10.80 -0.02 8.78
N GLY A 35 -10.88 -1.23 9.30
CA GLY A 35 -11.70 -2.27 8.69
C GLY A 35 -10.99 -3.03 7.57
N ALA A 36 -9.80 -2.61 7.17
CA ALA A 36 -9.08 -3.34 6.14
C ALA A 36 -8.55 -4.66 6.68
N GLU A 37 -8.55 -5.66 5.84
CA GLU A 37 -8.03 -6.97 6.15
C GLU A 37 -6.56 -7.02 5.72
N GLU A 38 -5.67 -7.42 6.65
CA GLU A 38 -4.27 -7.63 6.31
C GLU A 38 -4.11 -9.01 5.70
N VAL A 39 -3.47 -9.08 4.55
CA VAL A 39 -3.25 -10.36 3.86
C VAL A 39 -1.84 -10.37 3.27
N ILE A 40 -1.38 -11.56 2.91
CA ILE A 40 -0.19 -11.71 2.08
C ILE A 40 -0.68 -11.95 0.66
N SER A 41 -0.21 -11.12 -0.27
CA SER A 41 -0.60 -11.21 -1.67
C SER A 41 0.66 -10.99 -2.50
N TYR A 42 0.93 -11.88 -3.44
CA TYR A 42 2.18 -11.88 -4.21
C TYR A 42 3.41 -11.93 -3.29
N GLY A 43 3.26 -12.62 -2.14
CA GLY A 43 4.36 -12.80 -1.20
C GLY A 43 4.66 -11.60 -0.32
N ILE A 44 3.88 -10.52 -0.36
CA ILE A 44 4.11 -9.33 0.44
C ILE A 44 2.83 -8.87 1.13
N PRO A 45 2.96 -8.05 2.19
CA PRO A 45 1.78 -7.53 2.89
C PRO A 45 0.90 -6.66 2.02
N ALA A 46 -0.39 -6.82 2.15
CA ALA A 46 -1.38 -6.03 1.45
C ALA A 46 -2.56 -5.76 2.36
N TYR A 47 -3.29 -4.68 2.07
CA TYR A 47 -4.50 -4.32 2.81
C TYR A 47 -5.68 -4.36 1.85
N ARG A 48 -6.72 -5.08 2.26
CA ARG A 48 -7.88 -5.34 1.42
C ARG A 48 -9.12 -4.74 2.05
N LEU A 49 -9.87 -3.97 1.26
CA LEU A 49 -11.14 -3.40 1.69
C LEU A 49 -12.20 -3.88 0.71
N GLU A 50 -13.26 -4.48 1.26
CA GLU A 50 -14.38 -4.96 0.46
C GLU A 50 -13.92 -5.84 -0.70
N GLY A 51 -12.98 -6.73 -0.42
CA GLY A 51 -12.47 -7.66 -1.40
C GLY A 51 -11.45 -7.11 -2.39
N ARG A 52 -11.13 -5.81 -2.29
CA ARG A 52 -10.18 -5.17 -3.21
C ARG A 52 -8.89 -4.84 -2.48
N ARG A 53 -7.78 -5.20 -3.09
CA ARG A 53 -6.46 -4.86 -2.53
C ARG A 53 -6.18 -3.39 -2.80
N VAL A 54 -5.95 -2.64 -1.73
CA VAL A 54 -5.81 -1.19 -1.77
C VAL A 54 -4.34 -0.78 -1.87
N ILE A 55 -3.50 -1.36 -1.01
CA ILE A 55 -2.12 -0.93 -0.91
C ILE A 55 -1.26 -2.09 -0.42
N TYR A 56 -0.01 -2.12 -0.87
CA TYR A 56 0.98 -3.12 -0.51
C TYR A 56 2.20 -2.44 0.05
N PHE A 57 2.96 -3.13 0.90
CA PHE A 57 4.31 -2.68 1.20
C PHE A 57 5.26 -3.86 1.11
N ALA A 58 6.53 -3.57 0.85
CA ALA A 58 7.56 -4.61 0.77
C ALA A 58 8.84 -4.11 1.39
N GLY A 59 9.53 -4.99 2.11
CA GLY A 59 10.81 -4.67 2.72
C GLY A 59 11.94 -5.13 1.83
N TRP A 60 12.98 -4.31 1.76
CA TRP A 60 14.20 -4.60 1.02
C TRP A 60 15.39 -4.37 1.94
N LYS A 61 16.58 -4.59 1.44
CA LYS A 61 17.78 -4.49 2.24
C LYS A 61 18.00 -3.09 2.83
N LYS A 62 17.78 -2.06 2.02
CA LYS A 62 18.02 -0.68 2.42
C LYS A 62 16.84 0.24 2.31
N HIS A 63 15.72 -0.26 1.83
CA HIS A 63 14.53 0.56 1.65
C HIS A 63 13.26 -0.28 1.82
N TYR A 64 12.13 0.37 1.87
CA TYR A 64 10.85 -0.31 1.74
C TYR A 64 10.08 0.38 0.62
N SER A 65 9.15 -0.35 0.04
CA SER A 65 8.38 0.15 -1.09
C SER A 65 6.90 0.14 -0.78
N ILE A 66 6.18 1.07 -1.41
CA ILE A 66 4.72 1.16 -1.34
C ILE A 66 4.19 1.02 -2.78
N TYR A 67 3.13 0.25 -2.95
CA TYR A 67 2.50 -0.02 -4.25
C TYR A 67 0.98 -0.01 -4.12
N PRO A 68 0.23 0.17 -5.19
CA PRO A 68 0.62 0.76 -6.46
C PRO A 68 0.50 2.27 -6.38
N ALA A 69 1.33 2.97 -7.13
CA ALA A 69 1.27 4.41 -7.20
C ALA A 69 1.16 4.82 -8.67
N GLY A 70 -0.06 4.95 -9.14
CA GLY A 70 -0.32 5.31 -10.52
C GLY A 70 -0.13 6.80 -10.77
N SER A 71 -0.32 7.22 -12.01
CA SER A 71 -0.07 8.60 -12.39
C SER A 71 -0.92 9.61 -11.63
N ARG A 72 -2.17 9.26 -11.31
CA ARG A 72 -3.05 10.15 -10.55
C ARG A 72 -2.51 10.40 -9.14
N LEU A 73 -2.04 9.33 -8.50
CA LEU A 73 -1.49 9.43 -7.15
C LEU A 73 -0.20 10.25 -7.17
N ILE A 74 0.68 9.96 -8.12
CA ILE A 74 1.94 10.71 -8.23
C ILE A 74 1.67 12.19 -8.44
N ALA A 75 0.71 12.54 -9.30
CA ALA A 75 0.35 13.94 -9.53
C ALA A 75 -0.21 14.58 -8.27
N ALA A 76 -1.07 13.86 -7.53
CA ALA A 76 -1.69 14.39 -6.34
C ALA A 76 -0.69 14.68 -5.22
N PHE A 77 0.39 13.91 -5.15
CA PHE A 77 1.39 14.04 -4.09
C PHE A 77 2.74 14.50 -4.61
N GLU A 78 2.77 15.15 -5.76
CA GLU A 78 4.01 15.50 -6.44
C GLU A 78 5.02 16.20 -5.54
N LYS A 79 4.58 17.21 -4.80
CA LYS A 79 5.48 17.96 -3.92
C LYS A 79 5.99 17.14 -2.76
N GLU A 80 5.10 16.37 -2.15
CA GLU A 80 5.46 15.56 -1.00
C GLU A 80 6.38 14.41 -1.40
N LEU A 81 6.32 13.97 -2.65
CA LEU A 81 7.15 12.87 -3.14
C LEU A 81 8.51 13.30 -3.67
N GLU A 82 8.78 14.62 -3.73
CA GLU A 82 10.08 15.10 -4.21
C GLU A 82 11.29 14.44 -3.53
N PRO A 83 11.30 14.27 -2.20
CA PRO A 83 12.45 13.66 -1.54
C PRO A 83 12.58 12.16 -1.77
N TYR A 84 11.60 11.52 -2.38
CA TYR A 84 11.54 10.07 -2.50
C TYR A 84 11.68 9.62 -3.92
N GLU A 85 12.08 8.35 -4.11
CA GLU A 85 12.18 7.77 -5.43
C GLU A 85 10.84 7.15 -5.83
N TYR A 86 10.44 7.35 -7.07
CA TYR A 86 9.29 6.64 -7.61
C TYR A 86 9.51 6.41 -9.10
N ASN A 87 8.80 5.42 -9.64
CA ASN A 87 8.97 5.09 -11.04
C ASN A 87 7.61 4.99 -11.74
N ASP A 88 7.64 4.78 -13.04
CA ASP A 88 6.43 4.68 -13.86
C ASP A 88 5.76 3.30 -13.75
N LYS A 89 6.34 2.39 -12.98
CA LYS A 89 5.78 1.06 -12.75
C LYS A 89 4.90 0.99 -11.51
N GLY A 90 4.73 2.10 -10.83
CA GLY A 90 3.83 2.15 -9.68
C GLY A 90 4.48 1.89 -8.33
N THR A 91 5.77 2.13 -8.20
CA THR A 91 6.51 1.91 -6.95
C THR A 91 7.03 3.22 -6.37
N ILE A 92 6.83 3.42 -5.07
CA ILE A 92 7.47 4.51 -4.33
C ILE A 92 8.43 3.86 -3.33
N ARG A 93 9.68 4.34 -3.26
CA ARG A 93 10.71 3.82 -2.37
C ARG A 93 11.03 4.80 -1.25
N PHE A 94 11.17 4.24 -0.05
CA PHE A 94 11.51 5.03 1.14
C PHE A 94 12.72 4.39 1.81
N SER A 95 13.70 5.22 2.20
CA SER A 95 14.92 4.71 2.84
C SER A 95 14.63 4.19 4.25
N LEU A 96 15.27 3.08 4.61
CA LEU A 96 15.20 2.57 5.98
C LEU A 96 15.96 3.46 6.96
N ASP A 97 16.85 4.32 6.46
CA ASP A 97 17.65 5.21 7.29
C ASP A 97 16.92 6.48 7.71
N GLU A 98 15.74 6.70 7.18
CA GLU A 98 14.98 7.92 7.47
C GLU A 98 13.72 7.59 8.26
N PRO A 99 13.22 8.56 9.06
CA PRO A 99 11.96 8.34 9.76
C PRO A 99 10.83 8.02 8.79
N VAL A 100 9.91 7.18 9.20
CA VAL A 100 8.74 6.85 8.40
C VAL A 100 7.88 8.10 8.27
N PRO A 101 7.57 8.56 7.05
CA PRO A 101 6.70 9.73 6.86
C PRO A 101 5.25 9.31 7.07
N ALA A 102 4.87 9.16 8.35
CA ALA A 102 3.59 8.58 8.72
C ALA A 102 2.39 9.29 8.12
N ARG A 103 2.41 10.63 8.17
CA ARG A 103 1.29 11.41 7.63
C ARG A 103 1.14 11.20 6.13
N LEU A 104 2.26 11.21 5.42
CA LEU A 104 2.25 11.00 3.97
C LEU A 104 1.73 9.60 3.65
N LEU A 105 2.24 8.58 4.33
CA LEU A 105 1.79 7.21 4.09
C LEU A 105 0.30 7.04 4.35
N ALA A 106 -0.20 7.66 5.42
CA ALA A 106 -1.62 7.58 5.75
C ALA A 106 -2.46 8.21 4.65
N ARG A 107 -2.03 9.36 4.14
CA ARG A 107 -2.74 10.06 3.07
C ARG A 107 -2.70 9.27 1.76
N ILE A 108 -1.57 8.65 1.46
CA ILE A 108 -1.44 7.80 0.28
C ILE A 108 -2.40 6.60 0.38
N ALA A 109 -2.44 5.97 1.55
CA ALA A 109 -3.33 4.83 1.77
C ALA A 109 -4.80 5.21 1.55
N LYS A 110 -5.21 6.35 2.10
CA LYS A 110 -6.59 6.82 1.94
C LYS A 110 -6.90 7.16 0.49
N PHE A 111 -5.94 7.77 -0.21
CA PHE A 111 -6.10 8.06 -1.63
C PHE A 111 -6.31 6.79 -2.43
N ARG A 112 -5.51 5.76 -2.13
CA ARG A 112 -5.63 4.47 -2.80
C ARG A 112 -6.99 3.82 -2.52
N ALA A 113 -7.46 3.89 -1.29
CA ALA A 113 -8.77 3.34 -0.96
C ALA A 113 -9.87 4.01 -1.79
N LYS A 114 -9.77 5.32 -1.93
CA LYS A 114 -10.73 6.07 -2.72
C LYS A 114 -10.66 5.70 -4.19
N GLU A 115 -9.44 5.57 -4.73
CA GLU A 115 -9.27 5.16 -6.13
C GLU A 115 -9.90 3.80 -6.40
N GLU A 116 -9.69 2.85 -5.50
CA GLU A 116 -10.24 1.51 -5.69
C GLU A 116 -11.77 1.51 -5.57
N ALA A 117 -12.31 2.30 -4.67
CA ALA A 117 -13.75 2.42 -4.53
C ALA A 117 -14.38 3.02 -5.79
N GLU A 118 -13.76 4.05 -6.35
CA GLU A 118 -14.22 4.68 -7.58
C GLU A 118 -14.16 3.71 -8.76
N ARG A 119 -13.06 2.96 -8.85
CA ARG A 119 -12.89 1.97 -9.91
C ARG A 119 -13.98 0.90 -9.84
N ALA A 120 -14.31 0.45 -8.64
CA ALA A 120 -15.35 -0.55 -8.45
C ALA A 120 -16.71 0.00 -8.87
N THR A 121 -17.00 1.27 -8.56
CA THR A 121 -18.24 1.92 -8.95
C THR A 121 -18.35 2.01 -10.47
N LEU A 122 -17.25 2.39 -11.14
CA LEU A 122 -17.24 2.48 -12.59
C LEU A 122 -17.47 1.13 -13.25
N ARG A 123 -16.88 0.06 -12.72
CA ARG A 123 -17.10 -1.29 -13.25
C ARG A 123 -18.55 -1.72 -13.08
N ALA A 124 -19.14 -1.44 -11.94
CA ALA A 124 -20.53 -1.79 -11.69
C ALA A 124 -21.47 -1.05 -12.64
N THR A 125 -21.20 0.24 -12.88
CA THR A 125 -21.98 1.05 -13.81
C THR A 125 -21.85 0.52 -15.23
N ALA A 126 -20.63 0.20 -15.66
CA ALA A 126 -20.40 -0.34 -16.99
C ALA A 126 -21.11 -1.68 -17.19
N ARG A 127 -21.09 -2.53 -16.16
CA ARG A 127 -21.78 -3.82 -16.22
C ARG A 127 -23.29 -3.63 -16.38
N LYS A 128 -23.87 -2.71 -15.62
CA LYS A 128 -25.30 -2.42 -15.73
C LYS A 128 -25.67 -1.95 -17.13
N LYS A 129 -24.86 -1.08 -17.70
CA LYS A 129 -25.10 -0.60 -19.07
C LYS A 129 -25.08 -1.72 -20.07
N ARG A 130 -24.13 -2.65 -19.96
CA ARG A 130 -24.03 -3.79 -20.87
C ARG A 130 -25.25 -4.71 -20.76
N ILE A 131 -25.71 -4.92 -19.56
CA ILE A 131 -26.87 -5.78 -19.33
C ILE A 131 -28.13 -5.17 -19.93
N ARG A 132 -28.26 -3.85 -19.85
CA ARG A 132 -29.43 -3.15 -20.41
C ARG A 132 -29.42 -3.07 -21.91
N ALA A 133 -28.24 -3.04 -22.48
CA ALA A 133 -28.13 -3.02 -23.93
C ALA A 133 -28.49 -4.36 -24.54
#